data_38bcf11d7dc5fbab2a58da60ebf8c1a8
#
_entry.id   38bcf11d7dc5fbab2a58da60ebf8c1a8
#
_cell.length_a   1.000
_cell.length_b   1.000
_cell.length_c   1.000
_cell.angle_alpha   90.00
_cell.angle_beta   90.00
_cell.angle_gamma   90.00
#
_symmetry.space_group_name_H-M   'P 1'
#
loop_
_entity.id
_entity.type
_entity.pdbx_description
1 polymer ?
#
loop_
_entity_poly.entity_id
_entity_poly.type
_entity_poly.pdbx_seq_one_letter_code
_entity_poly.pdbx_strand_id
1 'polypeptide(L)'
;MIQVDYSNNESIKAALTGVHVVISTISGAALDVQGKIAAAAKEADVKLFVPSDFGGITEGETEGIFGEKSNIQGQLKALGIPYAIFYTGPFADYIFASYVF
;
A
#
# COMPACT_ATOMS: atom_id res chain seq x y z
N MET A 1 7.79 -1.47 -18.85
CA MET A 1 7.77 -0.79 -17.52
C MET A 1 7.40 0.68 -17.73
N ILE A 2 6.50 1.21 -16.90
CA ILE A 2 6.09 2.60 -16.97
C ILE A 2 6.72 3.36 -15.81
N GLN A 3 7.41 4.45 -16.12
CA GLN A 3 7.98 5.32 -15.10
C GLN A 3 6.91 6.33 -14.64
N VAL A 4 6.80 6.53 -13.32
CA VAL A 4 5.79 7.40 -12.71
C VAL A 4 6.47 8.42 -11.81
N ASP A 5 6.00 9.67 -11.90
CA ASP A 5 6.37 10.73 -10.97
C ASP A 5 5.31 10.80 -9.85
N TYR A 6 5.66 10.37 -8.65
CA TYR A 6 4.73 10.36 -7.51
C TYR A 6 4.35 11.75 -7.00
N SER A 7 5.06 12.80 -7.40
CA SER A 7 4.67 14.17 -7.09
C SER A 7 3.59 14.71 -8.03
N ASN A 8 3.31 14.02 -9.13
CA ASN A 8 2.37 14.40 -10.16
C ASN A 8 1.20 13.42 -10.24
N ASN A 9 0.04 13.83 -9.76
CA ASN A 9 -1.16 12.98 -9.72
C ASN A 9 -1.61 12.52 -11.11
N GLU A 10 -1.45 13.36 -12.14
CA GLU A 10 -1.79 12.98 -13.51
C GLU A 10 -0.88 11.88 -14.05
N SER A 11 0.41 11.88 -13.67
CA SER A 11 1.35 10.82 -14.01
C SER A 11 0.91 9.47 -13.41
N ILE A 12 0.51 9.48 -12.14
CA ILE A 12 0.03 8.27 -11.46
C ILE A 12 -1.25 7.77 -12.13
N LYS A 13 -2.20 8.67 -12.35
CA LYS A 13 -3.50 8.33 -12.96
C LYS A 13 -3.34 7.77 -14.36
N ALA A 14 -2.46 8.37 -15.18
CA ALA A 14 -2.18 7.89 -16.52
C ALA A 14 -1.62 6.47 -16.52
N ALA A 15 -0.72 6.16 -15.58
CA ALA A 15 -0.15 4.82 -15.43
C ALA A 15 -1.20 3.77 -15.01
N LEU A 16 -2.26 4.17 -14.32
CA LEU A 16 -3.32 3.29 -13.84
C LEU A 16 -4.49 3.14 -14.80
N THR A 17 -4.49 3.84 -15.90
CA THR A 17 -5.56 3.76 -16.91
C THR A 17 -5.65 2.33 -17.47
N GLY A 18 -6.82 1.72 -17.38
CA GLY A 18 -7.05 0.35 -17.84
C GLY A 18 -6.57 -0.74 -16.88
N VAL A 19 -6.04 -0.37 -15.71
CA VAL A 19 -5.58 -1.32 -14.70
C VAL A 19 -6.77 -1.76 -13.83
N HIS A 20 -6.92 -3.06 -13.61
CA HIS A 20 -7.97 -3.62 -12.79
C HIS A 20 -7.54 -3.82 -11.33
N VAL A 21 -6.29 -4.22 -11.10
CA VAL A 21 -5.74 -4.53 -9.78
C VAL A 21 -4.44 -3.78 -9.57
N VAL A 22 -4.31 -3.13 -8.43
CA VAL A 22 -3.05 -2.50 -7.99
C VAL A 22 -2.55 -3.27 -6.78
N ILE A 23 -1.32 -3.77 -6.85
CA ILE A 23 -0.62 -4.38 -5.72
C ILE A 23 0.57 -3.47 -5.39
N SER A 24 0.51 -2.84 -4.23
CA SER A 24 1.59 -1.99 -3.75
C SER A 24 2.60 -2.81 -2.97
N THR A 25 3.87 -2.73 -3.36
CA THR A 25 4.97 -3.41 -2.66
C THR A 25 6.06 -2.43 -2.25
N ILE A 26 5.70 -1.17 -2.04
CA ILE A 26 6.66 -0.14 -1.67
C ILE A 26 7.19 -0.35 -0.26
N SER A 27 8.43 0.11 -0.04
CA SER A 27 9.09 -0.04 1.26
C SER A 27 8.50 0.90 2.32
N GLY A 28 8.80 0.61 3.60
CA GLY A 28 8.36 1.43 4.71
C GLY A 28 8.74 2.90 4.59
N ALA A 29 9.89 3.21 3.97
CA ALA A 29 10.34 4.58 3.75
C ALA A 29 9.47 5.38 2.75
N ALA A 30 8.62 4.71 1.98
CA ALA A 30 7.80 5.34 0.95
C ALA A 30 6.29 5.09 1.16
N LEU A 31 5.88 4.70 2.35
CA LEU A 31 4.47 4.39 2.63
C LEU A 31 3.54 5.60 2.45
N ASP A 32 4.06 6.80 2.65
CA ASP A 32 3.31 8.05 2.48
C ASP A 32 2.79 8.25 1.05
N VAL A 33 3.44 7.64 0.07
CA VAL A 33 3.01 7.73 -1.35
C VAL A 33 1.76 6.92 -1.63
N GLN A 34 1.45 5.92 -0.81
CA GLN A 34 0.30 5.02 -1.04
C GLN A 34 -1.04 5.76 -1.08
N GLY A 35 -1.20 6.79 -0.25
CA GLY A 35 -2.42 7.59 -0.25
C GLY A 35 -2.70 8.22 -1.62
N LYS A 36 -1.66 8.74 -2.26
CA LYS A 36 -1.74 9.32 -3.59
C LYS A 36 -2.09 8.27 -4.65
N ILE A 37 -1.44 7.11 -4.56
CA ILE A 37 -1.69 6.01 -5.48
C ILE A 37 -3.14 5.50 -5.33
N ALA A 38 -3.62 5.37 -4.09
CA ALA A 38 -4.98 4.94 -3.81
C ALA A 38 -6.02 5.91 -4.36
N ALA A 39 -5.81 7.23 -4.18
CA ALA A 39 -6.70 8.24 -4.72
C ALA A 39 -6.74 8.20 -6.26
N ALA A 40 -5.58 8.09 -6.89
CA ALA A 40 -5.49 7.97 -8.34
C ALA A 40 -6.13 6.65 -8.85
N ALA A 41 -5.97 5.57 -8.10
CA ALA A 41 -6.59 4.28 -8.42
C ALA A 41 -8.13 4.38 -8.38
N LYS A 42 -8.67 5.11 -7.41
CA LYS A 42 -10.11 5.36 -7.34
C LYS A 42 -10.60 6.14 -8.57
N GLU A 43 -9.88 7.19 -8.93
CA GLU A 43 -10.23 8.00 -10.12
C GLU A 43 -10.10 7.20 -11.43
N ALA A 44 -9.15 6.28 -11.51
CA ALA A 44 -8.93 5.41 -12.67
C ALA A 44 -9.86 4.19 -12.69
N ASP A 45 -10.78 4.07 -11.73
CA ASP A 45 -11.75 2.99 -11.62
C ASP A 45 -11.11 1.60 -11.45
N VAL A 46 -10.00 1.54 -10.72
CA VAL A 46 -9.35 0.29 -10.32
C VAL A 46 -10.32 -0.54 -9.46
N LYS A 47 -10.39 -1.83 -9.70
CA LYS A 47 -11.37 -2.71 -9.06
C LYS A 47 -10.89 -3.33 -7.75
N LEU A 48 -9.58 -3.38 -7.51
CA LEU A 48 -9.02 -3.91 -6.27
C LEU A 48 -7.67 -3.25 -5.98
N PHE A 49 -7.49 -2.82 -4.75
CA PHE A 49 -6.23 -2.27 -4.26
C PHE A 49 -5.68 -3.16 -3.14
N VAL A 50 -4.42 -3.59 -3.28
CA VAL A 50 -3.71 -4.36 -2.25
C VAL A 50 -2.59 -3.47 -1.72
N PRO A 51 -2.73 -2.91 -0.51
CA PRO A 51 -1.69 -2.05 0.05
C PRO A 51 -0.47 -2.86 0.50
N SER A 52 0.66 -2.16 0.64
CA SER A 52 1.91 -2.76 1.11
C SER A 52 1.84 -3.03 2.62
N ASP A 53 1.29 -4.16 2.98
CA ASP A 53 1.19 -4.60 4.37
C ASP A 53 2.15 -5.78 4.63
N PHE A 54 1.89 -6.94 4.11
CA PHE A 54 2.78 -8.10 4.04
C PHE A 54 3.63 -8.34 5.30
N GLY A 55 2.98 -8.36 6.46
CA GLY A 55 3.64 -8.54 7.74
C GLY A 55 2.66 -8.95 8.81
N GLY A 56 2.86 -8.48 10.03
CA GLY A 56 1.94 -8.69 11.13
C GLY A 56 0.65 -7.88 10.98
N ILE A 57 -0.31 -8.17 11.83
CA ILE A 57 -1.60 -7.43 11.83
C ILE A 57 -1.34 -5.99 12.23
N THR A 58 -1.79 -5.05 11.40
CA THR A 58 -1.59 -3.61 11.59
C THR A 58 -2.88 -2.85 11.88
N GLU A 59 -4.02 -3.51 11.77
CA GLU A 59 -5.32 -2.87 11.99
C GLU A 59 -5.40 -2.29 13.42
N GLY A 60 -5.73 -0.99 13.49
CA GLY A 60 -5.85 -0.29 14.77
C GLY A 60 -4.55 0.25 15.34
N GLU A 61 -3.40 -0.03 14.73
CA GLU A 61 -2.12 0.53 15.16
C GLU A 61 -2.06 2.04 14.87
N THR A 62 -1.37 2.78 15.74
CA THR A 62 -1.35 4.25 15.68
C THR A 62 0.05 4.85 15.54
N GLU A 63 1.10 4.08 15.69
CA GLU A 63 2.46 4.57 15.75
C GLU A 63 3.38 3.89 14.74
N GLY A 64 4.39 4.64 14.28
CA GLY A 64 5.43 4.16 13.40
C GLY A 64 4.93 3.60 12.08
N ILE A 65 5.67 2.66 11.51
CA ILE A 65 5.33 2.00 10.24
C ILE A 65 3.98 1.27 10.33
N PHE A 66 3.67 0.65 11.45
CA PHE A 66 2.39 -0.03 11.65
C PHE A 66 1.22 0.95 11.66
N GLY A 67 1.40 2.13 12.27
CA GLY A 67 0.41 3.19 12.23
C GLY A 67 0.20 3.73 10.83
N GLU A 68 1.25 3.89 10.04
CA GLU A 68 1.15 4.31 8.64
C GLU A 68 0.38 3.27 7.80
N LYS A 69 0.66 1.99 8.00
CA LYS A 69 -0.06 0.91 7.34
C LYS A 69 -1.54 0.88 7.74
N SER A 70 -1.85 1.07 9.00
CA SER A 70 -3.22 1.19 9.48
C SER A 70 -3.93 2.40 8.89
N ASN A 71 -3.23 3.52 8.76
CA ASN A 71 -3.77 4.75 8.19
C ASN A 71 -4.18 4.57 6.72
N ILE A 72 -3.39 3.88 5.92
CA ILE A 72 -3.77 3.61 4.51
C ILE A 72 -5.03 2.75 4.43
N GLN A 73 -5.23 1.82 5.35
CA GLN A 73 -6.47 1.04 5.41
C GLN A 73 -7.69 1.94 5.63
N GLY A 74 -7.57 2.91 6.53
CA GLY A 74 -8.61 3.92 6.76
C GLY A 74 -8.88 4.78 5.54
N GLN A 75 -7.83 5.18 4.82
CA GLN A 75 -7.96 5.95 3.59
C GLN A 75 -8.67 5.15 2.49
N LEU A 76 -8.36 3.87 2.33
CA LEU A 76 -9.02 3.01 1.36
C LEU A 76 -10.51 2.86 1.66
N LYS A 77 -10.89 2.72 2.93
CA LYS A 77 -12.29 2.71 3.35
C LYS A 77 -13.00 4.02 3.01
N ALA A 78 -12.36 5.15 3.30
CA ALA A 78 -12.91 6.48 3.04
C ALA A 78 -13.09 6.74 1.54
N LEU A 79 -12.17 6.26 0.70
CA LEU A 79 -12.26 6.36 -0.75
C LEU A 79 -13.34 5.46 -1.35
N GLY A 80 -13.74 4.41 -0.63
CA GLY A 80 -14.70 3.43 -1.16
C GLY A 80 -14.16 2.55 -2.25
N ILE A 81 -12.83 2.39 -2.34
CA ILE A 81 -12.21 1.46 -3.28
C ILE A 81 -12.13 0.06 -2.65
N PRO A 82 -12.52 -1.01 -3.35
CA PRO A 82 -12.34 -2.37 -2.84
C PRO A 82 -10.86 -2.66 -2.58
N TYR A 83 -10.55 -3.26 -1.44
CA TYR A 83 -9.18 -3.58 -1.07
C TYR A 83 -9.08 -4.93 -0.37
N ALA A 84 -7.90 -5.55 -0.44
CA ALA A 84 -7.58 -6.76 0.29
C ALA A 84 -6.22 -6.58 0.97
N ILE A 85 -6.09 -7.06 2.19
CA ILE A 85 -4.86 -6.95 2.97
C ILE A 85 -4.32 -8.32 3.23
N PHE A 86 -3.03 -8.52 2.97
CA PHE A 86 -2.35 -9.79 3.21
C PHE A 86 -1.42 -9.65 4.41
N TYR A 87 -1.75 -10.34 5.49
CA TYR A 87 -0.91 -10.47 6.67
C TYR A 87 -0.12 -11.77 6.55
N THR A 88 1.13 -11.66 6.16
CA THR A 88 2.00 -12.83 5.92
C THR A 88 2.77 -13.26 7.17
N GLY A 89 2.74 -12.46 8.24
CA GLY A 89 3.61 -12.61 9.37
C GLY A 89 5.04 -12.13 9.06
N PRO A 90 5.97 -12.23 10.03
CA PRO A 90 7.37 -11.86 9.81
C PRO A 90 8.00 -12.76 8.75
N PHE A 91 8.82 -12.17 7.88
CA PHE A 91 9.57 -12.97 6.93
C PHE A 91 10.65 -13.79 7.65
N ALA A 92 10.90 -15.02 7.17
CA ALA A 92 11.86 -15.93 7.77
C ALA A 92 13.25 -15.31 7.95
N ASP A 93 13.70 -14.54 6.98
CA ASP A 93 15.00 -13.85 7.03
C ASP A 93 15.09 -12.91 8.23
N TYR A 94 14.03 -12.18 8.54
CA TYR A 94 13.98 -11.29 9.70
C TYR A 94 13.96 -12.06 11.02
N ILE A 95 13.25 -13.19 11.07
CA ILE A 95 13.21 -14.05 12.26
C ILE A 95 14.61 -14.53 12.58
N PHE A 96 15.31 -15.10 11.61
CA PHE A 96 16.66 -15.61 11.83
C PHE A 96 17.66 -14.50 12.14
N ALA A 97 17.59 -13.37 11.45
CA ALA A 97 18.48 -12.25 11.71
C ALA A 97 18.31 -11.63 13.09
N SER A 98 17.07 -11.57 13.60
CA SER A 98 16.74 -10.88 14.83
C SER A 98 16.81 -11.75 16.09
N TYR A 99 16.61 -13.06 15.97
CA TYR A 99 16.48 -13.95 17.12
C TYR A 99 17.53 -15.03 17.23
N VAL A 100 18.25 -15.34 16.15
CA VAL A 100 19.27 -16.40 16.12
C VAL A 100 20.68 -15.81 16.14
N PHE A 101 20.83 -14.63 15.64
CA PHE A 101 22.11 -13.91 15.56
C PHE A 101 22.00 -12.59 16.32
#